data_2ce2f695ad9ce26aeb0c05def1e4a72f
#
_entry.id   2ce2f695ad9ce26aeb0c05def1e4a72f
#
_cell.length_a   1.000
_cell.length_b   1.000
_cell.length_c   1.000
_cell.angle_alpha   90.00
_cell.angle_beta   90.00
_cell.angle_gamma   90.00
#
_symmetry.space_group_name_H-M   'P 1'
#
loop_
_entity.id
_entity.type
_entity.pdbx_description
1 polymer ?
#
loop_
_entity_poly.entity_id
_entity_poly.type
_entity_poly.pdbx_seq_one_letter_code
_entity_poly.pdbx_strand_id
1 'polypeptide(L)'
;MSMALVALLFLLGAIVLGFVKKSNVGLICLGLTVILGRLGNIPLGKMYGGFPGKLFLTLLGTMFFFSLLQENGTLEKASKKLTRLCGTKVFLVPIVIYLVSYILSAIGPGAISVQTVMVLFAVPLAFQLGVSPILMGVMAILGAVGGTASPIALTGIIVGDLLSEMNVAMPGNAIFLGVTAANVMCALVVYLLFKGWKLRGGKYPKPGSHCF
;
A
#
# COMPACT_ATOMS: atom_id res chain seq x y z
N MET A 1 34.85 -6.70 15.02
CA MET A 1 33.46 -6.80 14.53
C MET A 1 33.41 -6.11 13.18
N SER A 2 32.82 -6.75 12.16
CA SER A 2 32.69 -6.09 10.86
C SER A 2 31.74 -4.90 10.99
N MET A 3 32.04 -3.77 10.31
CA MET A 3 31.17 -2.57 10.31
C MET A 3 29.73 -2.91 9.90
N ALA A 4 29.55 -3.92 9.07
CA ALA A 4 28.22 -4.41 8.69
C ALA A 4 27.43 -4.97 9.88
N LEU A 5 28.09 -5.68 10.78
CA LEU A 5 27.45 -6.26 11.97
C LEU A 5 27.07 -5.15 12.98
N VAL A 6 27.90 -4.12 13.10
CA VAL A 6 27.59 -2.94 13.92
C VAL A 6 26.40 -2.19 13.33
N ALA A 7 26.35 -1.98 12.02
CA ALA A 7 25.22 -1.35 11.32
C ALA A 7 23.91 -2.12 11.52
N LEU A 8 23.97 -3.46 11.44
CA LEU A 8 22.80 -4.31 11.70
C LEU A 8 22.30 -4.18 13.13
N LEU A 9 23.18 -4.17 14.11
CA LEU A 9 22.82 -3.97 15.53
C LEU A 9 22.20 -2.59 15.78
N PHE A 10 22.72 -1.55 15.12
CA PHE A 10 22.15 -0.20 15.20
C PHE A 10 20.74 -0.16 14.57
N LEU A 11 20.54 -0.84 13.43
CA LEU A 11 19.23 -0.94 12.80
C LEU A 11 18.21 -1.64 13.69
N LEU A 12 18.58 -2.79 14.26
CA LEU A 12 17.72 -3.53 15.21
C LEU A 12 17.41 -2.69 16.44
N GLY A 13 18.42 -2.01 16.99
CA GLY A 13 18.25 -1.09 18.11
C GLY A 13 17.31 0.07 17.79
N ALA A 14 17.39 0.65 16.59
CA ALA A 14 16.48 1.70 16.13
C ALA A 14 15.02 1.21 16.07
N ILE A 15 14.80 0.00 15.55
CA ILE A 15 13.47 -0.60 15.46
C ILE A 15 12.91 -0.82 16.88
N VAL A 16 13.67 -1.45 17.77
CA VAL A 16 13.25 -1.69 19.17
C VAL A 16 12.93 -0.38 19.88
N LEU A 17 13.82 0.63 19.78
CA LEU A 17 13.59 1.95 20.37
C LEU A 17 12.35 2.63 19.83
N GLY A 18 12.11 2.52 18.51
CA GLY A 18 10.93 3.08 17.86
C GLY A 18 9.63 2.47 18.40
N PHE A 19 9.61 1.15 18.58
CA PHE A 19 8.45 0.45 19.14
C PHE A 19 8.24 0.77 20.63
N VAL A 20 9.30 0.73 21.45
CA VAL A 20 9.21 0.97 22.90
C VAL A 20 8.83 2.42 23.19
N LYS A 21 9.43 3.37 22.49
CA LYS A 21 9.18 4.81 22.70
C LYS A 21 8.01 5.36 21.87
N LYS A 22 7.37 4.54 21.03
CA LYS A 22 6.33 4.98 20.07
C LYS A 22 6.79 6.18 19.22
N SER A 23 8.07 6.24 18.92
CA SER A 23 8.72 7.32 18.18
C SER A 23 8.89 6.91 16.72
N ASN A 24 9.10 7.91 15.85
CA ASN A 24 9.32 7.66 14.43
C ASN A 24 10.67 6.96 14.19
N VAL A 25 10.61 5.68 13.80
CA VAL A 25 11.80 4.84 13.55
C VAL A 25 12.72 5.48 12.50
N GLY A 26 12.16 6.14 11.48
CA GLY A 26 12.95 6.80 10.44
C GLY A 26 13.84 7.91 10.97
N LEU A 27 13.33 8.75 11.88
CA LEU A 27 14.13 9.80 12.52
C LEU A 27 15.23 9.22 13.41
N ILE A 28 14.93 8.14 14.15
CA ILE A 28 15.91 7.43 14.96
C ILE A 28 17.02 6.86 14.07
N CYS A 29 16.67 6.22 12.95
CA CYS A 29 17.64 5.68 11.99
C CYS A 29 18.54 6.78 11.40
N LEU A 30 17.98 7.94 11.04
CA LEU A 30 18.78 9.08 10.56
C LEU A 30 19.80 9.54 11.60
N GLY A 31 19.38 9.70 12.86
CA GLY A 31 20.28 10.07 13.95
C GLY A 31 21.38 9.03 14.19
N LEU A 32 21.01 7.74 14.21
CA LEU A 32 21.95 6.63 14.41
C LEU A 32 22.93 6.48 13.24
N THR A 33 22.51 6.79 12.01
CA THR A 33 23.40 6.79 10.84
C THR A 33 24.52 7.82 10.98
N VAL A 34 24.24 9.01 11.50
CA VAL A 34 25.27 10.03 11.76
C VAL A 34 26.26 9.54 12.82
N ILE A 35 25.80 8.93 13.90
CA ILE A 35 26.65 8.36 14.95
C ILE A 35 27.52 7.23 14.38
N LEU A 36 26.93 6.32 13.61
CA LEU A 36 27.66 5.21 12.98
C LEU A 36 28.74 5.70 12.00
N GLY A 37 28.42 6.73 11.22
CA GLY A 37 29.38 7.36 10.29
C GLY A 37 30.57 7.98 11.02
N ARG A 38 30.34 8.60 12.17
CA ARG A 38 31.40 9.13 13.03
C ARG A 38 32.27 8.02 13.61
N LEU A 39 31.67 6.94 14.11
CA LEU A 39 32.38 5.76 14.62
C LEU A 39 33.22 5.06 13.53
N GLY A 40 32.72 5.06 12.30
CA GLY A 40 33.40 4.50 11.13
C GLY A 40 34.40 5.43 10.46
N ASN A 41 34.65 6.64 10.99
CA ASN A 41 35.48 7.68 10.37
C ASN A 41 35.09 7.97 8.91
N ILE A 42 33.79 7.90 8.58
CA ILE A 42 33.26 8.18 7.24
C ILE A 42 33.08 9.69 7.10
N PRO A 43 33.72 10.34 6.11
CA PRO A 43 33.53 11.77 5.89
C PRO A 43 32.07 12.10 5.58
N LEU A 44 31.56 13.20 6.13
CA LEU A 44 30.16 13.65 6.01
C LEU A 44 29.71 13.71 4.54
N GLY A 45 30.58 14.12 3.62
CA GLY A 45 30.25 14.16 2.19
C GLY A 45 29.89 12.80 1.60
N LYS A 46 30.55 11.71 2.05
CA LYS A 46 30.20 10.34 1.63
C LYS A 46 28.89 9.88 2.26
N MET A 47 28.58 10.31 3.49
CA MET A 47 27.31 9.98 4.14
C MET A 47 26.14 10.63 3.43
N TYR A 48 26.26 11.92 3.04
CA TYR A 48 25.24 12.61 2.25
C TYR A 48 25.09 12.01 0.85
N GLY A 49 26.19 11.63 0.20
CA GLY A 49 26.17 10.98 -1.11
C GLY A 49 25.51 9.60 -1.11
N GLY A 50 25.52 8.90 0.03
CA GLY A 50 24.81 7.63 0.21
C GLY A 50 23.30 7.77 0.49
N PHE A 51 22.80 9.00 0.71
CA PHE A 51 21.38 9.20 0.93
C PHE A 51 20.63 9.24 -0.42
N PRO A 52 19.62 8.37 -0.63
CA PRO A 52 18.87 8.31 -1.88
C PRO A 52 17.91 9.50 -2.01
N GLY A 53 18.45 10.71 -2.18
CA GLY A 53 17.70 11.96 -2.17
C GLY A 53 16.61 12.03 -3.23
N LYS A 54 16.89 11.52 -4.45
CA LYS A 54 15.92 11.46 -5.54
C LYS A 54 14.72 10.62 -5.15
N LEU A 55 14.95 9.42 -4.62
CA LEU A 55 13.91 8.50 -4.15
C LEU A 55 13.13 9.14 -3.01
N PHE A 56 13.80 9.73 -2.02
CA PHE A 56 13.16 10.42 -0.90
C PHE A 56 12.23 11.54 -1.36
N LEU A 57 12.67 12.42 -2.27
CA LEU A 57 11.86 13.52 -2.79
C LEU A 57 10.66 13.02 -3.60
N THR A 58 10.85 11.96 -4.40
CA THR A 58 9.75 11.36 -5.16
C THR A 58 8.70 10.78 -4.22
N LEU A 59 9.13 10.03 -3.18
CA LEU A 59 8.24 9.45 -2.19
C LEU A 59 7.49 10.53 -1.39
N LEU A 60 8.21 11.53 -0.92
CA LEU A 60 7.63 12.65 -0.16
C LEU A 60 6.58 13.39 -1.00
N GLY A 61 6.91 13.74 -2.24
CA GLY A 61 6.01 14.46 -3.14
C GLY A 61 4.75 13.67 -3.47
N THR A 62 4.90 12.38 -3.80
CA THR A 62 3.74 11.51 -4.09
C THR A 62 2.87 11.30 -2.85
N MET A 63 3.44 11.00 -1.70
CA MET A 63 2.68 10.84 -0.45
C MET A 63 1.95 12.13 -0.07
N PHE A 64 2.61 13.28 -0.19
CA PHE A 64 2.01 14.59 0.11
C PHE A 64 0.83 14.89 -0.83
N PHE A 65 1.02 14.70 -2.13
CA PHE A 65 -0.04 14.91 -3.14
C PHE A 65 -1.27 14.03 -2.87
N PHE A 66 -1.05 12.74 -2.62
CA PHE A 66 -2.17 11.82 -2.36
C PHE A 66 -2.82 12.03 -0.99
N SER A 67 -2.06 12.47 0.02
CA SER A 67 -2.62 12.89 1.30
C SER A 67 -3.59 14.06 1.13
N LEU A 68 -3.24 15.05 0.31
CA LEU A 68 -4.14 16.16 -0.03
C LEU A 68 -5.40 15.69 -0.76
N LEU A 69 -5.27 14.76 -1.72
CA LEU A 69 -6.43 14.18 -2.42
C LEU A 69 -7.34 13.39 -1.49
N GLN A 70 -6.77 12.71 -0.50
CA GLN A 70 -7.51 11.97 0.52
C GLN A 70 -8.27 12.95 1.44
N GLU A 71 -7.59 13.97 1.93
CA GLU A 71 -8.15 14.97 2.85
C GLU A 71 -9.28 15.76 2.19
N ASN A 72 -9.14 16.09 0.90
CA ASN A 72 -10.18 16.75 0.09
C ASN A 72 -11.35 15.80 -0.29
N GLY A 73 -11.31 14.53 0.10
CA GLY A 73 -12.34 13.54 -0.23
C GLY A 73 -12.44 13.19 -1.72
N THR A 74 -11.44 13.56 -2.51
CA THR A 74 -11.43 13.30 -3.97
C THR A 74 -11.35 11.83 -4.27
N LEU A 75 -10.51 11.07 -3.52
CA LEU A 75 -10.39 9.61 -3.67
C LEU A 75 -11.70 8.89 -3.32
N GLU A 76 -12.40 9.34 -2.27
CA GLU A 76 -13.71 8.81 -1.91
C GLU A 76 -14.76 9.08 -2.98
N LYS A 77 -14.81 10.32 -3.53
CA LYS A 77 -15.74 10.68 -4.60
C LYS A 77 -15.49 9.84 -5.85
N ALA A 78 -14.23 9.67 -6.24
CA ALA A 78 -13.85 8.81 -7.37
C ALA A 78 -14.29 7.37 -7.16
N SER A 79 -14.02 6.79 -5.97
CA SER A 79 -14.41 5.43 -5.60
C SER A 79 -15.93 5.24 -5.60
N LYS A 80 -16.68 6.18 -5.02
CA LYS A 80 -18.16 6.17 -5.03
C LYS A 80 -18.72 6.22 -6.45
N LYS A 81 -18.15 7.09 -7.31
CA LYS A 81 -18.59 7.22 -8.70
C LYS A 81 -18.35 5.93 -9.49
N LEU A 82 -17.18 5.32 -9.31
CA LEU A 82 -16.84 4.05 -9.96
C LEU A 82 -17.72 2.89 -9.48
N THR A 83 -18.00 2.83 -8.18
CA THR A 83 -18.86 1.78 -7.61
C THR A 83 -20.32 1.90 -8.08
N ARG A 84 -20.82 3.12 -8.30
CA ARG A 84 -22.17 3.34 -8.86
C ARG A 84 -22.34 2.79 -10.29
N LEU A 85 -21.26 2.61 -11.04
CA LEU A 85 -21.29 2.00 -12.37
C LEU A 85 -21.69 0.52 -12.34
N CYS A 86 -21.57 -0.16 -11.19
CA CYS A 86 -21.96 -1.57 -11.01
C CYS A 86 -23.46 -1.81 -11.06
N GLY A 87 -24.28 -0.76 -10.94
CA GLY A 87 -25.74 -0.88 -10.96
C GLY A 87 -26.27 -1.81 -9.86
N THR A 88 -27.24 -2.64 -10.19
CA THR A 88 -27.96 -3.53 -9.26
C THR A 88 -27.30 -4.90 -9.06
N LYS A 89 -26.18 -5.19 -9.72
CA LYS A 89 -25.54 -6.52 -9.70
C LYS A 89 -24.58 -6.63 -8.50
N VAL A 90 -25.11 -6.97 -7.34
CA VAL A 90 -24.36 -7.04 -6.08
C VAL A 90 -23.13 -7.96 -6.12
N PHE A 91 -23.16 -9.04 -6.91
CA PHE A 91 -22.05 -9.96 -7.07
C PHE A 91 -20.81 -9.34 -7.77
N LEU A 92 -21.02 -8.28 -8.58
CA LEU A 92 -19.91 -7.57 -9.23
C LEU A 92 -19.22 -6.56 -8.31
N VAL A 93 -19.86 -6.12 -7.24
CA VAL A 93 -19.34 -5.06 -6.37
C VAL A 93 -17.95 -5.38 -5.79
N PRO A 94 -17.66 -6.59 -5.24
CA PRO A 94 -16.32 -6.93 -4.78
C PRO A 94 -15.26 -6.86 -5.87
N ILE A 95 -15.61 -7.28 -7.11
CA ILE A 95 -14.70 -7.24 -8.25
C ILE A 95 -14.39 -5.80 -8.64
N VAL A 96 -15.41 -4.94 -8.64
CA VAL A 96 -15.21 -3.52 -8.95
C VAL A 96 -14.41 -2.82 -7.86
N ILE A 97 -14.64 -3.11 -6.59
CA ILE A 97 -13.80 -2.62 -5.50
C ILE A 97 -12.34 -3.02 -5.69
N TYR A 98 -12.08 -4.29 -6.05
CA TYR A 98 -10.74 -4.77 -6.40
C TYR A 98 -10.13 -3.96 -7.55
N LEU A 99 -10.84 -3.82 -8.67
CA LEU A 99 -10.36 -3.09 -9.85
C LEU A 99 -10.10 -1.61 -9.56
N VAL A 100 -10.99 -0.96 -8.84
CA VAL A 100 -10.83 0.45 -8.44
C VAL A 100 -9.61 0.62 -7.55
N SER A 101 -9.45 -0.25 -6.53
CA SER A 101 -8.26 -0.23 -5.66
C SER A 101 -6.98 -0.46 -6.45
N TYR A 102 -7.01 -1.41 -7.39
CA TYR A 102 -5.88 -1.72 -8.26
C TYR A 102 -5.47 -0.53 -9.12
N ILE A 103 -6.43 0.08 -9.82
CA ILE A 103 -6.17 1.23 -10.71
C ILE A 103 -5.65 2.43 -9.88
N LEU A 104 -6.32 2.74 -8.76
CA LEU A 104 -5.89 3.84 -7.90
C LEU A 104 -4.47 3.63 -7.37
N SER A 105 -4.13 2.41 -6.95
CA SER A 105 -2.79 2.10 -6.45
C SER A 105 -1.74 2.10 -7.56
N ALA A 106 -2.10 1.66 -8.78
CA ALA A 106 -1.21 1.63 -9.93
C ALA A 106 -0.82 3.03 -10.44
N ILE A 107 -1.65 4.06 -10.19
CA ILE A 107 -1.40 5.45 -10.61
C ILE A 107 -0.34 6.13 -9.75
N GLY A 108 -0.11 5.69 -8.50
CA GLY A 108 1.01 6.23 -7.74
C GLY A 108 0.94 6.26 -6.21
N PRO A 109 -0.23 6.36 -5.52
CA PRO A 109 -0.28 6.62 -4.08
C PRO A 109 0.28 5.51 -3.19
N GLY A 110 0.52 4.34 -3.78
CA GLY A 110 0.97 3.17 -3.05
C GLY A 110 -0.15 2.44 -2.30
N ALA A 111 0.15 1.21 -1.87
CA ALA A 111 -0.86 0.32 -1.28
C ALA A 111 -1.46 0.88 0.02
N ILE A 112 -0.64 1.45 0.91
CA ILE A 112 -1.06 1.85 2.26
C ILE A 112 -2.15 2.92 2.21
N SER A 113 -1.97 3.97 1.41
CA SER A 113 -2.95 5.06 1.28
C SER A 113 -4.24 4.57 0.63
N VAL A 114 -4.13 3.80 -0.47
CA VAL A 114 -5.30 3.31 -1.20
C VAL A 114 -6.09 2.30 -0.38
N GLN A 115 -5.44 1.33 0.25
CA GLN A 115 -6.14 0.32 1.06
C GLN A 115 -6.91 0.96 2.23
N THR A 116 -6.33 1.97 2.89
CA THR A 116 -7.00 2.66 3.99
C THR A 116 -8.29 3.31 3.52
N VAL A 117 -8.23 4.11 2.44
CA VAL A 117 -9.42 4.78 1.88
C VAL A 117 -10.44 3.76 1.37
N MET A 118 -9.98 2.75 0.64
CA MET A 118 -10.88 1.78 0.02
C MET A 118 -11.54 0.85 1.04
N VAL A 119 -10.86 0.47 2.12
CA VAL A 119 -11.46 -0.33 3.20
C VAL A 119 -12.50 0.51 3.96
N LEU A 120 -12.18 1.77 4.30
CA LEU A 120 -13.14 2.69 4.93
C LEU A 120 -14.40 2.91 4.10
N PHE A 121 -14.31 2.79 2.79
CA PHE A 121 -15.45 2.88 1.88
C PHE A 121 -16.13 1.52 1.66
N ALA A 122 -15.35 0.45 1.43
CA ALA A 122 -15.86 -0.87 1.07
C ALA A 122 -16.63 -1.55 2.20
N VAL A 123 -16.17 -1.39 3.46
CA VAL A 123 -16.81 -2.03 4.62
C VAL A 123 -18.22 -1.48 4.90
N PRO A 124 -18.45 -0.17 5.01
CA PRO A 124 -19.80 0.38 5.15
C PRO A 124 -20.71 0.04 3.96
N LEU A 125 -20.14 0.05 2.73
CA LEU A 125 -20.89 -0.34 1.53
C LEU A 125 -21.31 -1.82 1.59
N ALA A 126 -20.48 -2.71 2.12
CA ALA A 126 -20.79 -4.11 2.31
C ALA A 126 -22.03 -4.28 3.22
N PHE A 127 -22.10 -3.55 4.33
CA PHE A 127 -23.26 -3.57 5.23
C PHE A 127 -24.53 -3.05 4.53
N GLN A 128 -24.42 -2.00 3.72
CA GLN A 128 -25.57 -1.46 2.98
C GLN A 128 -26.12 -2.44 1.93
N LEU A 129 -25.21 -3.20 1.29
CA LEU A 129 -25.58 -4.16 0.24
C LEU A 129 -25.89 -5.56 0.75
N GLY A 130 -25.70 -5.83 2.06
CA GLY A 130 -25.84 -7.15 2.64
C GLY A 130 -24.80 -8.16 2.16
N VAL A 131 -23.60 -7.70 1.85
CA VAL A 131 -22.45 -8.51 1.44
C VAL A 131 -21.50 -8.70 2.61
N SER A 132 -20.69 -9.76 2.59
CA SER A 132 -19.66 -9.96 3.62
C SER A 132 -18.67 -8.78 3.68
N PRO A 133 -18.55 -8.07 4.82
CA PRO A 133 -17.59 -6.98 4.98
C PRO A 133 -16.15 -7.45 4.85
N ILE A 134 -15.86 -8.70 5.26
CA ILE A 134 -14.55 -9.32 5.15
C ILE A 134 -14.17 -9.48 3.67
N LEU A 135 -15.09 -10.02 2.84
CA LEU A 135 -14.83 -10.15 1.41
C LEU A 135 -14.51 -8.79 0.78
N MET A 136 -15.32 -7.77 1.07
CA MET A 136 -15.15 -6.43 0.51
C MET A 136 -13.84 -5.78 0.95
N GLY A 137 -13.48 -5.90 2.24
CA GLY A 137 -12.23 -5.39 2.77
C GLY A 137 -11.00 -6.09 2.17
N VAL A 138 -11.03 -7.42 2.10
CA VAL A 138 -9.92 -8.20 1.50
C VAL A 138 -9.76 -7.89 0.03
N MET A 139 -10.84 -7.76 -0.75
CA MET A 139 -10.77 -7.39 -2.16
C MET A 139 -10.19 -5.99 -2.36
N ALA A 140 -10.54 -5.04 -1.47
CA ALA A 140 -9.96 -3.70 -1.49
C ALA A 140 -8.44 -3.71 -1.23
N ILE A 141 -8.00 -4.50 -0.24
CA ILE A 141 -6.58 -4.63 0.13
C ILE A 141 -5.79 -5.32 -1.01
N LEU A 142 -6.28 -6.45 -1.53
CA LEU A 142 -5.62 -7.18 -2.62
C LEU A 142 -5.50 -6.31 -3.87
N GLY A 143 -6.54 -5.55 -4.22
CA GLY A 143 -6.47 -4.60 -5.33
C GLY A 143 -5.37 -3.55 -5.11
N ALA A 144 -5.32 -2.94 -3.94
CA ALA A 144 -4.31 -1.94 -3.61
C ALA A 144 -2.88 -2.50 -3.67
N VAL A 145 -2.66 -3.71 -3.11
CA VAL A 145 -1.35 -4.37 -3.14
C VAL A 145 -0.97 -4.76 -4.57
N GLY A 146 -1.91 -5.29 -5.37
CA GLY A 146 -1.64 -5.67 -6.76
C GLY A 146 -1.20 -4.51 -7.65
N GLY A 147 -1.80 -3.33 -7.49
CA GLY A 147 -1.45 -2.15 -8.27
C GLY A 147 -0.12 -1.50 -7.91
N THR A 148 0.36 -1.69 -6.68
CA THR A 148 1.54 -0.96 -6.16
C THR A 148 2.87 -1.33 -6.85
N ALA A 149 2.93 -2.47 -7.55
CA ALA A 149 4.10 -2.88 -8.32
C ALA A 149 4.20 -2.21 -9.72
N SER A 150 3.24 -1.34 -10.08
CA SER A 150 3.29 -0.56 -11.33
C SER A 150 4.59 0.27 -11.39
N PRO A 151 5.23 0.39 -12.59
CA PRO A 151 6.45 1.18 -12.74
C PRO A 151 6.35 2.66 -12.33
N ILE A 152 5.13 3.19 -12.29
CA ILE A 152 4.84 4.57 -11.86
C ILE A 152 4.38 4.67 -10.40
N ALA A 153 4.13 3.54 -9.77
CA ALA A 153 3.74 3.48 -8.36
C ALA A 153 4.98 3.43 -7.45
N LEU A 154 4.78 3.79 -6.18
CA LEU A 154 5.82 3.91 -5.18
C LEU A 154 6.75 2.68 -5.11
N THR A 155 6.17 1.49 -4.97
CA THR A 155 6.94 0.24 -4.84
C THR A 155 7.66 -0.11 -6.15
N GLY A 156 7.02 0.13 -7.30
CA GLY A 156 7.64 -0.11 -8.60
C GLY A 156 8.86 0.79 -8.85
N ILE A 157 8.79 2.06 -8.44
CA ILE A 157 9.92 3.00 -8.53
C ILE A 157 11.08 2.53 -7.65
N ILE A 158 10.79 2.15 -6.39
CA ILE A 158 11.83 1.64 -5.46
C ILE A 158 12.52 0.40 -6.03
N VAL A 159 11.73 -0.55 -6.52
CA VAL A 159 12.27 -1.79 -7.10
C VAL A 159 13.10 -1.49 -8.34
N GLY A 160 12.64 -0.57 -9.21
CA GLY A 160 13.37 -0.15 -10.39
C GLY A 160 14.72 0.48 -10.06
N ASP A 161 14.76 1.39 -9.09
CA ASP A 161 16.01 2.03 -8.64
C ASP A 161 16.99 1.01 -8.04
N LEU A 162 16.51 0.10 -7.18
CA LEU A 162 17.35 -0.96 -6.61
C LEU A 162 17.93 -1.91 -7.67
N LEU A 163 17.15 -2.31 -8.65
CA LEU A 163 17.62 -3.17 -9.75
C LEU A 163 18.68 -2.46 -10.59
N SER A 164 18.51 -1.16 -10.83
CA SER A 164 19.50 -0.36 -11.55
C SER A 164 20.82 -0.24 -10.79
N GLU A 165 20.79 -0.09 -9.46
CA GLU A 165 21.99 -0.07 -8.61
C GLU A 165 22.71 -1.43 -8.60
N MET A 166 21.97 -2.53 -8.70
CA MET A 166 22.51 -3.89 -8.73
C MET A 166 22.99 -4.32 -10.13
N ASN A 167 22.87 -3.46 -11.15
CA ASN A 167 23.15 -3.78 -12.56
C ASN A 167 22.40 -5.03 -13.07
N VAL A 168 21.21 -5.28 -12.54
CA VAL A 168 20.34 -6.40 -12.96
C VAL A 168 19.39 -5.89 -14.03
N ALA A 169 19.59 -6.35 -15.26
CA ALA A 169 18.70 -6.07 -16.39
C ALA A 169 17.41 -6.91 -16.30
N MET A 170 16.54 -6.58 -15.36
CA MET A 170 15.17 -7.13 -15.37
C MET A 170 14.20 -6.12 -16.00
N PRO A 171 13.37 -6.55 -16.98
CA PRO A 171 12.31 -5.68 -17.47
C PRO A 171 11.35 -5.39 -16.30
N GLY A 172 11.22 -4.13 -15.90
CA GLY A 172 10.33 -3.71 -14.80
C GLY A 172 8.88 -4.20 -14.99
N ASN A 173 8.49 -4.41 -16.24
CA ASN A 173 7.19 -5.00 -16.60
C ASN A 173 7.03 -6.45 -16.15
N ALA A 174 8.10 -7.25 -16.06
CA ALA A 174 8.01 -8.65 -15.64
C ALA A 174 7.64 -8.76 -14.16
N ILE A 175 8.21 -7.91 -13.31
CA ILE A 175 7.88 -7.86 -11.88
C ILE A 175 6.43 -7.41 -11.70
N PHE A 176 6.02 -6.36 -12.40
CA PHE A 176 4.64 -5.87 -12.37
C PHE A 176 3.64 -6.97 -12.80
N LEU A 177 3.90 -7.65 -13.91
CA LEU A 177 3.05 -8.74 -14.39
C LEU A 177 3.01 -9.91 -13.40
N GLY A 178 4.15 -10.30 -12.82
CA GLY A 178 4.21 -11.37 -11.83
C GLY A 178 3.43 -11.06 -10.56
N VAL A 179 3.60 -9.88 -10.00
CA VAL A 179 2.86 -9.43 -8.81
C VAL A 179 1.37 -9.31 -9.12
N THR A 180 1.01 -8.75 -10.28
CA THR A 180 -0.38 -8.63 -10.72
C THR A 180 -1.03 -10.00 -10.88
N ALA A 181 -0.37 -10.96 -11.56
CA ALA A 181 -0.88 -12.31 -11.75
C ALA A 181 -1.11 -13.02 -10.41
N ALA A 182 -0.16 -12.96 -9.49
CA ALA A 182 -0.28 -13.53 -8.16
C ALA A 182 -1.45 -12.92 -7.38
N ASN A 183 -1.61 -11.59 -7.42
CA ASN A 183 -2.70 -10.90 -6.73
C ASN A 183 -4.07 -11.21 -7.35
N VAL A 184 -4.17 -11.29 -8.68
CA VAL A 184 -5.40 -11.69 -9.36
C VAL A 184 -5.80 -13.12 -8.97
N MET A 185 -4.83 -14.05 -8.92
CA MET A 185 -5.10 -15.41 -8.45
C MET A 185 -5.59 -15.42 -7.00
N CYS A 186 -4.94 -14.68 -6.10
CA CYS A 186 -5.40 -14.56 -4.71
C CYS A 186 -6.81 -13.97 -4.63
N ALA A 187 -7.10 -12.92 -5.40
CA ALA A 187 -8.42 -12.31 -5.43
C ALA A 187 -9.50 -13.28 -5.94
N LEU A 188 -9.19 -14.07 -6.98
CA LEU A 188 -10.06 -15.12 -7.48
C LEU A 188 -10.33 -16.19 -6.41
N VAL A 189 -9.29 -16.68 -5.74
CA VAL A 189 -9.44 -17.67 -4.66
C VAL A 189 -10.34 -17.12 -3.54
N VAL A 190 -10.09 -15.92 -3.08
CA VAL A 190 -10.91 -15.27 -2.05
C VAL A 190 -12.36 -15.10 -2.52
N TYR A 191 -12.56 -14.63 -3.73
CA TYR A 191 -13.90 -14.46 -4.31
C TYR A 191 -14.65 -15.80 -4.40
N LEU A 192 -13.96 -16.89 -4.77
CA LEU A 192 -14.51 -18.24 -4.85
C LEU A 192 -14.83 -18.80 -3.46
N LEU A 193 -13.92 -18.67 -2.48
CA LEU A 193 -14.12 -19.12 -1.11
C LEU A 193 -15.35 -18.49 -0.46
N PHE A 194 -15.56 -17.20 -0.66
CA PHE A 194 -16.73 -16.48 -0.15
C PHE A 194 -17.98 -16.66 -1.05
N LYS A 195 -17.92 -17.55 -2.06
CA LYS A 195 -19.02 -17.79 -3.01
C LYS A 195 -19.57 -16.49 -3.60
N GLY A 196 -18.67 -15.62 -4.03
CA GLY A 196 -18.99 -14.28 -4.54
C GLY A 196 -20.08 -14.26 -5.62
N TRP A 197 -20.17 -15.30 -6.45
CA TRP A 197 -21.22 -15.45 -7.50
C TRP A 197 -22.63 -15.69 -6.95
N LYS A 198 -22.75 -16.14 -5.66
CA LYS A 198 -24.05 -16.40 -5.00
C LYS A 198 -24.51 -15.22 -4.16
N LEU A 199 -23.81 -14.10 -4.21
CA LEU A 199 -24.21 -12.92 -3.43
C LEU A 199 -25.55 -12.36 -3.95
N ARG A 200 -26.60 -12.64 -3.18
CA ARG A 200 -27.88 -11.95 -3.28
C ARG A 200 -27.93 -10.95 -2.13
N GLY A 201 -28.17 -9.68 -2.44
CA GLY A 201 -28.29 -8.64 -1.41
C GLY A 201 -29.33 -9.01 -0.35
N GLY A 202 -29.03 -8.77 0.93
CA GLY A 202 -29.99 -8.94 2.02
C GLY A 202 -29.60 -9.89 3.16
N LYS A 203 -28.40 -10.48 3.19
CA LYS A 203 -28.00 -11.45 4.24
C LYS A 203 -27.47 -10.85 5.54
N TYR A 204 -27.11 -9.57 5.56
CA TYR A 204 -26.56 -8.91 6.75
C TYR A 204 -27.50 -7.79 7.22
N PRO A 205 -27.74 -7.65 8.54
CA PRO A 205 -28.56 -6.58 9.07
C PRO A 205 -27.95 -5.23 8.72
N LYS A 206 -28.80 -4.28 8.29
CA LYS A 206 -28.37 -2.91 8.02
C LYS A 206 -27.78 -2.31 9.30
N PRO A 207 -26.65 -1.56 9.22
CA PRO A 207 -26.17 -0.81 10.36
C PRO A 207 -27.22 0.26 10.70
N GLY A 208 -27.92 0.08 11.79
CA GLY A 208 -28.97 1.01 12.23
C GLY A 208 -30.06 0.45 13.08
N SER A 209 -30.09 -0.87 13.41
CA SER A 209 -31.07 -1.43 14.35
C SER A 209 -30.58 -1.51 15.80
N HIS A 210 -29.40 -1.05 16.12
CA HIS A 210 -28.95 -0.81 17.48
C HIS A 210 -28.38 0.60 17.55
N CYS A 211 -29.26 1.50 17.95
CA CYS A 211 -28.93 2.82 18.43
C CYS A 211 -27.96 2.76 19.61
N PHE A 212 -26.89 3.55 19.53
CA PHE A 212 -26.67 4.56 20.59
C PHE A 212 -26.03 5.76 19.93
#